data_835ee16312398d5774e338db2990ece6
#
_entry.id   835ee16312398d5774e338db2990ece6
#
_cell.length_a   1.000
_cell.length_b   1.000
_cell.length_c   1.000
_cell.angle_alpha   90.00
_cell.angle_beta   90.00
_cell.angle_gamma   90.00
#
_symmetry.space_group_name_H-M   'P 1'
#
loop_
_entity.id
_entity.type
_entity.pdbx_description
1 polymer ?
#
loop_
_entity_poly.entity_id
_entity_poly.type
_entity_poly.pdbx_seq_one_letter_code
_entity_poly.pdbx_strand_id
1 'polypeptide(L)'
;MAGAKDLRLVEPHPLDCELDGYAWIPRMLDKARATLAGTNGSYMFGCPVDHTCMARLGIGPDLVLELAGRYGDDREVLAALKRHGIPSAQAAWFDGVAVEDELQDMDLYVRVRRREQLPTSGGAAVFAGADHGAPTSLAILTLEPGTGQPSHTHHTEEVLVAVSGEATVFLGRHQARTVRAGELARVPASTSHRRVNQGTTASECVLVYGTSTIETEPSGQQS
;
A
#
# COMPACT_ATOMS: atom_id res chain seq x y z
N MET A 1 21.55 22.86 -5.58
CA MET A 1 20.37 23.65 -5.23
C MET A 1 20.64 24.33 -3.90
N ALA A 2 20.56 25.66 -3.83
CA ALA A 2 20.69 26.36 -2.56
C ALA A 2 19.44 26.08 -1.71
N GLY A 3 19.62 25.71 -0.43
CA GLY A 3 18.54 25.54 0.52
C GLY A 3 17.97 24.12 0.70
N ALA A 4 18.42 23.11 -0.03
CA ALA A 4 17.99 21.73 0.21
C ALA A 4 18.64 21.17 1.47
N LYS A 5 17.84 20.71 2.45
CA LYS A 5 18.31 19.92 3.57
C LYS A 5 18.67 18.51 3.11
N ASP A 6 19.71 17.92 3.66
CA ASP A 6 19.99 16.50 3.50
C ASP A 6 19.18 15.72 4.56
N LEU A 7 18.01 15.23 4.15
CA LEU A 7 17.11 14.52 5.06
C LEU A 7 17.58 13.10 5.45
N ARG A 8 18.76 12.68 4.98
CA ARG A 8 19.45 11.49 5.49
C ARG A 8 20.18 11.80 6.80
N LEU A 9 20.45 13.09 7.08
CA LEU A 9 21.25 13.57 8.21
C LEU A 9 20.45 14.42 9.19
N VAL A 10 19.42 15.14 8.70
CA VAL A 10 18.61 16.04 9.51
C VAL A 10 17.12 15.81 9.21
N GLU A 11 16.26 16.12 10.17
CA GLU A 11 14.83 16.02 9.96
C GLU A 11 14.28 17.21 9.16
N PRO A 12 13.17 17.02 8.41
CA PRO A 12 12.44 18.14 7.85
C PRO A 12 11.82 18.99 8.97
N HIS A 13 11.27 20.15 8.63
CA HIS A 13 10.58 20.99 9.61
C HIS A 13 9.57 20.18 10.45
N PRO A 14 9.34 20.55 11.71
CA PRO A 14 8.32 19.91 12.56
C PRO A 14 6.94 19.84 11.89
N LEU A 15 6.09 18.91 12.37
CA LEU A 15 4.76 18.65 11.81
C LEU A 15 3.84 19.87 11.92
N ASP A 16 3.98 20.66 12.98
CA ASP A 16 3.20 21.85 13.31
C ASP A 16 3.83 23.17 12.82
N CYS A 17 4.93 23.08 12.06
CA CYS A 17 5.60 24.27 11.56
C CYS A 17 4.73 24.97 10.50
N GLU A 18 4.56 26.29 10.68
CA GLU A 18 3.77 27.14 9.80
C GLU A 18 4.63 28.19 9.06
N LEU A 19 4.17 28.57 7.88
CA LEU A 19 4.69 29.70 7.12
C LEU A 19 3.53 30.67 6.79
N ASP A 20 3.54 31.88 7.36
CA ASP A 20 2.46 32.85 7.26
C ASP A 20 1.06 32.25 7.55
N GLY A 21 0.97 31.37 8.56
CA GLY A 21 -0.25 30.68 8.96
C GLY A 21 -0.63 29.46 8.10
N TYR A 22 0.19 29.11 7.10
CA TYR A 22 0.01 27.86 6.36
C TYR A 22 0.82 26.75 7.00
N ALA A 23 0.14 25.85 7.71
CA ALA A 23 0.73 24.67 8.31
C ALA A 23 1.21 23.68 7.23
N TRP A 24 2.20 22.84 7.58
CA TRP A 24 2.76 21.78 6.74
C TRP A 24 3.57 22.23 5.52
N ILE A 25 3.40 23.45 5.02
CA ILE A 25 4.16 23.94 3.83
C ILE A 25 5.67 23.85 4.03
N PRO A 26 6.28 24.30 5.15
CA PRO A 26 7.73 24.20 5.35
C PRO A 26 8.24 22.76 5.27
N ARG A 27 7.54 21.82 5.92
CA ARG A 27 7.90 20.40 5.93
C ARG A 27 7.76 19.78 4.53
N MET A 28 6.68 20.08 3.82
CA MET A 28 6.46 19.64 2.45
C MET A 28 7.55 20.16 1.49
N LEU A 29 7.97 21.42 1.64
CA LEU A 29 9.03 22.00 0.81
C LEU A 29 10.40 21.42 1.10
N ASP A 30 10.73 21.10 2.36
CA ASP A 30 11.95 20.37 2.70
C ASP A 30 12.01 19.04 1.96
N LYS A 31 10.93 18.27 2.01
CA LYS A 31 10.84 16.97 1.33
C LYS A 31 10.90 17.12 -0.19
N ALA A 32 10.23 18.10 -0.75
CA ALA A 32 10.27 18.39 -2.20
C ALA A 32 11.69 18.71 -2.68
N ARG A 33 12.40 19.61 -1.98
CA ARG A 33 13.80 19.95 -2.31
C ARG A 33 14.75 18.77 -2.12
N ALA A 34 14.59 18.02 -1.04
CA ALA A 34 15.40 16.83 -0.79
C ALA A 34 15.18 15.76 -1.88
N THR A 35 13.95 15.59 -2.34
CA THR A 35 13.63 14.69 -3.46
C THR A 35 14.31 15.13 -4.74
N LEU A 36 14.26 16.44 -5.09
CA LEU A 36 14.95 16.99 -6.26
C LEU A 36 16.48 16.86 -6.16
N ALA A 37 17.02 16.87 -4.95
CA ALA A 37 18.45 16.72 -4.69
C ALA A 37 18.90 15.26 -4.52
N GLY A 38 17.99 14.28 -4.45
CA GLY A 38 18.29 12.88 -4.16
C GLY A 38 18.79 12.66 -2.73
N THR A 39 18.35 13.49 -1.77
CA THR A 39 18.80 13.47 -0.36
C THR A 39 17.64 13.27 0.62
N ASN A 40 16.52 12.75 0.16
CA ASN A 40 15.30 12.61 0.95
C ASN A 40 15.36 11.50 2.03
N GLY A 41 16.35 10.60 2.00
CA GLY A 41 16.48 9.52 2.99
C GLY A 41 15.24 8.63 3.04
N SER A 42 14.66 8.48 4.22
CA SER A 42 13.39 7.75 4.43
C SER A 42 12.14 8.63 4.24
N TYR A 43 12.31 9.93 4.05
CA TYR A 43 11.19 10.85 3.84
C TYR A 43 10.74 10.84 2.38
N MET A 44 9.43 10.85 2.18
CA MET A 44 8.82 10.86 0.85
C MET A 44 8.07 12.17 0.62
N PHE A 45 8.39 12.90 -0.45
CA PHE A 45 7.54 13.96 -0.96
C PHE A 45 6.36 13.35 -1.70
N GLY A 46 5.18 13.93 -1.53
CA GLY A 46 3.94 13.35 -2.05
C GLY A 46 3.42 12.21 -1.18
N CYS A 47 3.76 12.16 0.11
CA CYS A 47 3.12 11.26 1.05
C CYS A 47 1.63 11.62 1.21
N PRO A 48 0.79 10.73 1.76
CA PRO A 48 -0.65 11.01 1.92
C PRO A 48 -0.97 12.34 2.60
N VAL A 49 -0.17 12.74 3.63
CA VAL A 49 -0.34 14.03 4.28
C VAL A 49 -0.03 15.20 3.34
N ASP A 50 1.04 15.11 2.54
CA ASP A 50 1.34 16.12 1.52
C ASP A 50 0.21 16.24 0.51
N HIS A 51 -0.34 15.10 0.05
CA HIS A 51 -1.49 15.10 -0.88
C HIS A 51 -2.72 15.77 -0.28
N THR A 52 -3.01 15.51 1.00
CA THR A 52 -4.12 16.17 1.70
C THR A 52 -3.89 17.68 1.80
N CYS A 53 -2.68 18.10 2.15
CA CYS A 53 -2.30 19.51 2.18
C CYS A 53 -2.45 20.16 0.78
N MET A 54 -1.89 19.54 -0.24
CA MET A 54 -1.98 20.03 -1.63
C MET A 54 -3.42 20.12 -2.11
N ALA A 55 -4.27 19.15 -1.77
CA ALA A 55 -5.70 19.17 -2.11
C ALA A 55 -6.42 20.36 -1.44
N ARG A 56 -6.11 20.67 -0.17
CA ARG A 56 -6.64 21.83 0.54
C ARG A 56 -6.21 23.15 -0.11
N LEU A 57 -5.02 23.20 -0.68
CA LEU A 57 -4.48 24.36 -1.40
C LEU A 57 -4.97 24.41 -2.85
N GLY A 58 -5.60 23.38 -3.38
CA GLY A 58 -6.00 23.30 -4.79
C GLY A 58 -4.83 23.22 -5.77
N ILE A 59 -3.70 22.62 -5.36
CA ILE A 59 -2.47 22.50 -6.15
C ILE A 59 -2.05 21.03 -6.33
N GLY A 60 -1.23 20.76 -7.35
CA GLY A 60 -0.67 19.45 -7.60
C GLY A 60 0.81 19.35 -7.22
N PRO A 61 1.35 18.10 -7.11
CA PRO A 61 2.75 17.85 -6.74
C PRO A 61 3.75 18.46 -7.73
N ASP A 62 3.44 18.48 -9.03
CA ASP A 62 4.32 19.03 -10.07
C ASP A 62 4.59 20.52 -9.86
N LEU A 63 3.56 21.29 -9.50
CA LEU A 63 3.70 22.71 -9.20
C LEU A 63 4.60 22.94 -7.98
N VAL A 64 4.43 22.12 -6.94
CA VAL A 64 5.25 22.21 -5.72
C VAL A 64 6.70 21.90 -6.04
N LEU A 65 6.99 20.84 -6.79
CA LEU A 65 8.36 20.49 -7.22
C LEU A 65 8.97 21.58 -8.09
N GLU A 66 8.22 22.11 -9.05
CA GLU A 66 8.69 23.22 -9.91
C GLU A 66 9.11 24.43 -9.06
N LEU A 67 8.22 24.88 -8.17
CA LEU A 67 8.47 26.08 -7.36
C LEU A 67 9.58 25.84 -6.32
N ALA A 68 9.62 24.67 -5.68
CA ALA A 68 10.69 24.28 -4.75
C ALA A 68 12.06 24.20 -5.43
N GLY A 69 12.10 23.75 -6.69
CA GLY A 69 13.33 23.74 -7.49
C GLY A 69 13.77 25.12 -7.97
N ARG A 70 12.81 26.02 -8.18
CA ARG A 70 13.03 27.38 -8.71
C ARG A 70 13.48 28.37 -7.65
N TYR A 71 12.89 28.28 -6.44
CA TYR A 71 13.12 29.24 -5.36
C TYR A 71 13.79 28.53 -4.16
N GLY A 72 14.87 29.16 -3.67
CA GLY A 72 15.59 28.66 -2.50
C GLY A 72 14.95 29.02 -1.15
N ASP A 73 14.11 30.03 -1.12
CA ASP A 73 13.41 30.55 0.07
C ASP A 73 11.94 30.12 0.07
N ASP A 74 11.46 29.62 1.20
CA ASP A 74 10.06 29.16 1.37
C ASP A 74 9.05 30.30 1.18
N ARG A 75 9.41 31.53 1.56
CA ARG A 75 8.55 32.69 1.38
C ARG A 75 8.36 33.06 -0.10
N GLU A 76 9.41 32.87 -0.91
CA GLU A 76 9.32 33.07 -2.37
C GLU A 76 8.41 32.00 -2.99
N VAL A 77 8.51 30.74 -2.52
CA VAL A 77 7.60 29.66 -2.95
C VAL A 77 6.16 30.01 -2.56
N LEU A 78 5.93 30.39 -1.30
CA LEU A 78 4.59 30.77 -0.83
C LEU A 78 4.02 31.96 -1.62
N ALA A 79 4.85 32.98 -1.90
CA ALA A 79 4.43 34.11 -2.72
C ALA A 79 4.06 33.68 -4.14
N ALA A 80 4.76 32.70 -4.70
CA ALA A 80 4.42 32.12 -5.99
C ALA A 80 3.10 31.33 -5.93
N LEU A 81 2.90 30.50 -4.89
CA LEU A 81 1.66 29.77 -4.67
C LEU A 81 0.46 30.73 -4.50
N LYS A 82 0.62 31.83 -3.74
CA LYS A 82 -0.41 32.87 -3.63
C LYS A 82 -0.77 33.50 -4.99
N ARG A 83 0.21 33.71 -5.88
CA ARG A 83 -0.05 34.16 -7.27
C ARG A 83 -0.79 33.12 -8.12
N HIS A 84 -0.61 31.82 -7.83
CA HIS A 84 -1.39 30.75 -8.44
C HIS A 84 -2.81 30.64 -7.90
N GLY A 85 -3.18 31.44 -6.89
CA GLY A 85 -4.56 31.55 -6.41
C GLY A 85 -4.91 30.55 -5.31
N ILE A 86 -3.93 30.09 -4.51
CA ILE A 86 -4.24 29.27 -3.33
C ILE A 86 -5.17 30.03 -2.37
N PRO A 87 -6.06 29.33 -1.64
CA PRO A 87 -6.94 29.96 -0.66
C PRO A 87 -6.12 30.63 0.46
N SER A 88 -6.75 31.52 1.24
CA SER A 88 -6.10 32.12 2.43
C SER A 88 -5.71 31.03 3.44
N ALA A 89 -4.72 31.33 4.28
CA ALA A 89 -4.27 30.39 5.31
C ALA A 89 -5.42 29.91 6.21
N GLN A 90 -6.35 30.81 6.55
CA GLN A 90 -7.53 30.47 7.34
C GLN A 90 -8.48 29.53 6.59
N ALA A 91 -8.69 29.74 5.30
CA ALA A 91 -9.57 28.91 4.46
C ALA A 91 -8.93 27.55 4.12
N ALA A 92 -7.60 27.53 4.01
CA ALA A 92 -6.81 26.32 3.76
C ALA A 92 -6.27 25.70 5.05
N TRP A 93 -6.82 26.07 6.21
CA TRP A 93 -6.32 25.58 7.51
C TRP A 93 -6.19 24.05 7.48
N PHE A 94 -5.05 23.57 7.96
CA PHE A 94 -4.65 22.19 7.90
C PHE A 94 -3.88 21.79 9.15
N ASP A 95 -4.42 20.85 9.90
CA ASP A 95 -3.72 20.23 11.02
C ASP A 95 -2.99 18.97 10.52
N GLY A 96 -1.72 19.13 10.18
CA GLY A 96 -0.90 18.05 9.67
C GLY A 96 -0.66 16.93 10.69
N VAL A 97 -0.66 17.26 11.98
CA VAL A 97 -0.51 16.28 13.07
C VAL A 97 -1.77 15.42 13.17
N ALA A 98 -2.96 16.06 13.24
CA ALA A 98 -4.21 15.32 13.29
C ALA A 98 -4.44 14.47 12.03
N VAL A 99 -4.09 14.99 10.85
CA VAL A 99 -4.18 14.21 9.60
C VAL A 99 -3.18 13.07 9.58
N GLU A 100 -1.95 13.25 10.08
CA GLU A 100 -0.99 12.15 10.15
C GLU A 100 -1.47 11.05 11.10
N ASP A 101 -2.03 11.40 12.27
CA ASP A 101 -2.61 10.44 13.20
C ASP A 101 -3.80 9.70 12.57
N GLU A 102 -4.72 10.44 11.93
CA GLU A 102 -5.86 9.85 11.22
C GLU A 102 -5.40 8.92 10.06
N LEU A 103 -4.39 9.34 9.30
CA LEU A 103 -3.83 8.54 8.21
C LEU A 103 -3.08 7.30 8.69
N GLN A 104 -2.45 7.36 9.88
CA GLN A 104 -1.89 6.16 10.52
C GLN A 104 -2.98 5.15 10.87
N ASP A 105 -4.15 5.61 11.30
CA ASP A 105 -5.30 4.76 11.55
C ASP A 105 -5.96 4.24 10.24
N MET A 106 -5.79 4.95 9.14
CA MET A 106 -6.37 4.61 7.82
C MET A 106 -5.55 3.66 6.93
N ASP A 107 -4.54 2.99 7.45
CA ASP A 107 -3.71 2.03 6.70
C ASP A 107 -2.85 2.61 5.53
N LEU A 108 -2.49 3.88 5.56
CA LEU A 108 -1.66 4.50 4.51
C LEU A 108 -0.14 4.35 4.73
N TYR A 109 0.27 3.81 5.88
CA TYR A 109 1.66 3.55 6.25
C TYR A 109 1.91 2.05 6.47
N VAL A 110 3.14 1.69 6.82
CA VAL A 110 3.47 0.30 7.16
C VAL A 110 2.64 -0.12 8.36
N ARG A 111 1.69 -1.00 8.15
CA ARG A 111 0.87 -1.59 9.22
C ARG A 111 1.24 -3.03 9.46
N VAL A 112 1.33 -3.36 10.72
CA VAL A 112 1.45 -4.75 11.15
C VAL A 112 0.07 -5.21 11.62
N ARG A 113 -0.51 -6.16 10.89
CA ARG A 113 -1.74 -6.85 11.30
C ARG A 113 -1.40 -8.27 11.71
N ARG A 114 -2.00 -8.72 12.79
CA ARG A 114 -1.95 -10.13 13.16
C ARG A 114 -3.01 -10.87 12.36
N ARG A 115 -2.71 -12.12 12.01
CA ARG A 115 -3.63 -12.97 11.27
C ARG A 115 -5.03 -13.02 11.88
N GLU A 116 -5.13 -13.10 13.20
CA GLU A 116 -6.38 -13.20 13.95
C GLU A 116 -7.24 -11.92 13.85
N GLN A 117 -6.67 -10.82 13.37
CA GLN A 117 -7.34 -9.55 13.14
C GLN A 117 -7.88 -9.40 11.71
N LEU A 118 -7.54 -10.33 10.82
CA LEU A 118 -7.98 -10.29 9.44
C LEU A 118 -9.36 -10.94 9.27
N PRO A 119 -10.22 -10.43 8.39
CA PRO A 119 -11.47 -11.09 8.03
C PRO A 119 -11.18 -12.45 7.38
N THR A 120 -12.07 -13.41 7.57
CA THR A 120 -11.92 -14.76 7.02
C THR A 120 -12.87 -14.97 5.85
N SER A 121 -12.35 -15.46 4.73
CA SER A 121 -13.12 -15.85 3.56
C SER A 121 -12.56 -17.15 2.98
N GLY A 122 -13.43 -18.12 2.69
CA GLY A 122 -13.02 -19.40 2.09
C GLY A 122 -12.00 -20.20 2.91
N GLY A 123 -11.95 -20.01 4.23
CA GLY A 123 -10.96 -20.63 5.12
C GLY A 123 -9.61 -19.94 5.17
N ALA A 124 -9.46 -18.81 4.50
CA ALA A 124 -8.25 -17.99 4.51
C ALA A 124 -8.49 -16.66 5.27
N ALA A 125 -7.45 -16.17 5.97
CA ALA A 125 -7.44 -14.82 6.52
C ALA A 125 -7.06 -13.85 5.40
N VAL A 126 -7.92 -12.89 5.07
CA VAL A 126 -7.82 -12.04 3.87
C VAL A 126 -7.41 -10.63 4.24
N PHE A 127 -6.35 -10.13 3.57
CA PHE A 127 -5.97 -8.73 3.52
C PHE A 127 -6.34 -8.20 2.13
N ALA A 128 -7.56 -7.71 1.99
CA ALA A 128 -8.07 -7.21 0.71
C ALA A 128 -7.49 -5.84 0.39
N GLY A 129 -6.96 -5.67 -0.82
CA GLY A 129 -6.39 -4.40 -1.28
C GLY A 129 -7.40 -3.25 -1.30
N ALA A 130 -8.67 -3.55 -1.62
CA ALA A 130 -9.74 -2.55 -1.65
C ALA A 130 -9.93 -1.83 -0.30
N ASP A 131 -9.75 -2.55 0.82
CA ASP A 131 -9.90 -1.98 2.16
C ASP A 131 -8.77 -1.03 2.54
N HIS A 132 -7.68 -1.02 1.75
CA HIS A 132 -6.44 -0.30 2.03
C HIS A 132 -5.97 0.58 0.86
N GLY A 133 -6.78 0.73 -0.19
CA GLY A 133 -6.42 1.50 -1.38
C GLY A 133 -5.28 0.89 -2.21
N ALA A 134 -4.96 -0.40 -2.02
CA ALA A 134 -3.90 -1.10 -2.74
C ALA A 134 -4.44 -1.86 -3.97
N PRO A 135 -3.67 -1.99 -5.05
CA PRO A 135 -4.08 -2.75 -6.24
C PRO A 135 -3.91 -4.27 -6.09
N THR A 136 -3.41 -4.74 -4.94
CA THR A 136 -3.12 -6.15 -4.68
C THR A 136 -3.81 -6.61 -3.40
N SER A 137 -4.22 -7.86 -3.36
CA SER A 137 -4.74 -8.52 -2.17
C SER A 137 -3.88 -9.71 -1.77
N LEU A 138 -3.88 -10.03 -0.49
CA LEU A 138 -3.20 -11.18 0.08
C LEU A 138 -4.17 -12.01 0.90
N ALA A 139 -3.93 -13.32 0.96
CA ALA A 139 -4.62 -14.19 1.88
C ALA A 139 -3.65 -15.17 2.53
N ILE A 140 -3.86 -15.48 3.81
CA ILE A 140 -3.11 -16.49 4.54
C ILE A 140 -4.02 -17.70 4.71
N LEU A 141 -3.69 -18.78 4.05
CA LEU A 141 -4.42 -20.05 4.08
C LEU A 141 -3.70 -21.05 4.96
N THR A 142 -4.40 -21.63 5.94
CA THR A 142 -3.91 -22.79 6.69
C THR A 142 -4.78 -23.99 6.35
N LEU A 143 -4.12 -25.09 6.04
CA LEU A 143 -4.76 -26.37 5.77
C LEU A 143 -4.21 -27.42 6.76
N GLU A 144 -5.11 -27.96 7.57
CA GLU A 144 -4.78 -29.12 8.40
C GLU A 144 -4.54 -30.36 7.54
N PRO A 145 -3.82 -31.37 8.03
CA PRO A 145 -3.63 -32.63 7.30
C PRO A 145 -4.94 -33.23 6.80
N GLY A 146 -4.99 -33.59 5.54
CA GLY A 146 -6.16 -34.16 4.88
C GLY A 146 -7.27 -33.15 4.54
N THR A 147 -7.13 -31.88 4.87
CA THR A 147 -8.11 -30.85 4.52
C THR A 147 -7.75 -30.09 3.25
N GLY A 148 -8.70 -29.37 2.69
CA GLY A 148 -8.49 -28.59 1.46
C GLY A 148 -9.60 -27.60 1.18
N GLN A 149 -9.40 -26.79 0.14
CA GLN A 149 -10.41 -25.89 -0.38
C GLN A 149 -11.19 -26.56 -1.52
N PRO A 150 -12.48 -26.26 -1.69
CA PRO A 150 -13.27 -26.72 -2.84
C PRO A 150 -12.71 -26.15 -4.15
N SER A 151 -13.07 -26.77 -5.26
CA SER A 151 -12.65 -26.29 -6.59
C SER A 151 -13.32 -24.95 -6.91
N HIS A 152 -12.51 -24.00 -7.36
CA HIS A 152 -12.94 -22.63 -7.66
C HIS A 152 -12.07 -21.99 -8.74
N THR A 153 -12.48 -20.81 -9.20
CA THR A 153 -11.76 -19.96 -10.14
C THR A 153 -11.66 -18.54 -9.60
N HIS A 154 -10.64 -17.80 -10.07
CA HIS A 154 -10.51 -16.36 -9.91
C HIS A 154 -10.36 -15.70 -11.27
N HIS A 155 -10.87 -14.46 -11.43
CA HIS A 155 -10.67 -13.67 -12.66
C HIS A 155 -9.24 -13.19 -12.83
N THR A 156 -8.44 -13.19 -11.76
CA THR A 156 -7.03 -12.81 -11.76
C THR A 156 -6.15 -14.02 -11.54
N GLU A 157 -4.88 -13.84 -11.85
CA GLU A 157 -3.83 -14.79 -11.49
C GLU A 157 -3.67 -14.87 -9.97
N GLU A 158 -3.35 -16.05 -9.48
CA GLU A 158 -2.97 -16.30 -8.10
C GLU A 158 -1.54 -16.81 -8.03
N VAL A 159 -0.74 -16.24 -7.14
CA VAL A 159 0.56 -16.78 -6.76
C VAL A 159 0.46 -17.35 -5.35
N LEU A 160 0.78 -18.62 -5.19
CA LEU A 160 0.85 -19.30 -3.90
C LEU A 160 2.32 -19.41 -3.46
N VAL A 161 2.60 -19.02 -2.23
CA VAL A 161 3.89 -19.20 -1.57
C VAL A 161 3.69 -20.13 -0.39
N ALA A 162 4.30 -21.32 -0.39
CA ALA A 162 4.25 -22.21 0.76
C ALA A 162 5.24 -21.74 1.83
N VAL A 163 4.71 -21.37 3.00
CA VAL A 163 5.50 -20.87 4.15
C VAL A 163 5.93 -22.02 5.03
N SER A 164 5.03 -22.96 5.28
CA SER A 164 5.30 -24.19 6.05
C SER A 164 4.48 -25.37 5.54
N GLY A 165 4.94 -26.58 5.85
CA GLY A 165 4.28 -27.80 5.39
C GLY A 165 4.30 -27.98 3.88
N GLU A 166 3.23 -28.57 3.34
CA GLU A 166 3.04 -28.73 1.90
C GLU A 166 1.56 -28.63 1.51
N ALA A 167 1.31 -28.16 0.29
CA ALA A 167 -0.02 -28.13 -0.30
C ALA A 167 0.03 -28.68 -1.72
N THR A 168 -0.87 -29.60 -2.06
CA THR A 168 -1.03 -30.07 -3.43
C THR A 168 -2.08 -29.24 -4.13
N VAL A 169 -1.67 -28.54 -5.19
CA VAL A 169 -2.53 -27.76 -6.08
C VAL A 169 -2.97 -28.64 -7.22
N PHE A 170 -4.27 -28.77 -7.41
CA PHE A 170 -4.89 -29.48 -8.52
C PHE A 170 -5.42 -28.46 -9.53
N LEU A 171 -5.02 -28.54 -10.77
CA LEU A 171 -5.52 -27.74 -11.88
C LEU A 171 -6.44 -28.61 -12.76
N GLY A 172 -7.74 -28.32 -12.74
CA GLY A 172 -8.72 -29.14 -13.43
C GLY A 172 -8.66 -30.62 -12.99
N ARG A 173 -8.81 -31.54 -13.95
CA ARG A 173 -8.85 -32.98 -13.68
C ARG A 173 -7.50 -33.71 -13.80
N HIS A 174 -6.49 -33.07 -14.36
CA HIS A 174 -5.32 -33.81 -14.89
C HIS A 174 -3.95 -33.34 -14.37
N GLN A 175 -3.86 -32.26 -13.66
CA GLN A 175 -2.58 -31.77 -13.16
C GLN A 175 -2.63 -31.59 -11.66
N ALA A 176 -1.70 -32.22 -10.98
CA ALA A 176 -1.44 -32.01 -9.57
C ALA A 176 0.03 -31.68 -9.37
N ARG A 177 0.32 -30.69 -8.52
CA ARG A 177 1.67 -30.33 -8.13
C ARG A 177 1.68 -30.06 -6.63
N THR A 178 2.58 -30.69 -5.94
CA THR A 178 2.85 -30.43 -4.53
C THR A 178 3.83 -29.29 -4.43
N VAL A 179 3.47 -28.28 -3.66
CA VAL A 179 4.28 -27.10 -3.35
C VAL A 179 4.68 -27.20 -1.89
N ARG A 180 5.97 -27.20 -1.61
CA ARG A 180 6.55 -27.35 -0.27
C ARG A 180 7.04 -26.05 0.27
N ALA A 181 7.27 -25.95 1.57
CA ALA A 181 7.84 -24.78 2.22
C ALA A 181 9.04 -24.22 1.46
N GLY A 182 9.00 -22.92 1.13
CA GLY A 182 9.98 -22.21 0.32
C GLY A 182 9.75 -22.28 -1.20
N GLU A 183 8.77 -23.07 -1.68
CA GLU A 183 8.41 -23.13 -3.08
C GLU A 183 7.22 -22.22 -3.41
N LEU A 184 7.10 -21.86 -4.68
CA LEU A 184 6.02 -21.03 -5.21
C LEU A 184 5.29 -21.79 -6.33
N ALA A 185 4.00 -21.52 -6.44
CA ALA A 185 3.19 -21.94 -7.58
C ALA A 185 2.40 -20.77 -8.14
N ARG A 186 2.16 -20.80 -9.45
CA ARG A 186 1.32 -19.82 -10.15
C ARG A 186 0.10 -20.55 -10.71
N VAL A 187 -1.07 -20.02 -10.42
CA VAL A 187 -2.33 -20.45 -11.02
C VAL A 187 -2.79 -19.34 -11.97
N PRO A 188 -2.89 -19.61 -13.28
CA PRO A 188 -3.36 -18.62 -14.24
C PRO A 188 -4.80 -18.18 -13.97
N ALA A 189 -5.13 -16.95 -14.35
CA ALA A 189 -6.50 -16.45 -14.28
C ALA A 189 -7.50 -17.39 -14.93
N SER A 190 -8.72 -17.44 -14.39
CA SER A 190 -9.85 -18.25 -14.89
C SER A 190 -9.57 -19.75 -14.96
N THR A 191 -8.57 -20.24 -14.23
CA THR A 191 -8.23 -21.65 -14.17
C THR A 191 -8.88 -22.31 -12.96
N SER A 192 -9.71 -23.32 -13.20
CA SER A 192 -10.34 -24.09 -12.11
C SER A 192 -9.25 -24.84 -11.32
N HIS A 193 -9.20 -24.61 -10.03
CA HIS A 193 -8.22 -25.22 -9.16
C HIS A 193 -8.77 -25.47 -7.75
N ARG A 194 -8.08 -26.35 -7.03
CA ARG A 194 -8.28 -26.60 -5.60
C ARG A 194 -6.97 -26.94 -4.93
N ARG A 195 -6.91 -26.80 -3.62
CA ARG A 195 -5.72 -27.17 -2.82
C ARG A 195 -6.10 -28.14 -1.74
N VAL A 196 -5.20 -29.10 -1.49
CA VAL A 196 -5.35 -30.10 -0.42
C VAL A 196 -4.00 -30.27 0.26
N ASN A 197 -4.00 -30.26 1.56
CA ASN A 197 -2.84 -30.70 2.33
C ASN A 197 -2.85 -32.23 2.41
N GLN A 198 -1.99 -32.87 1.64
CA GLN A 198 -1.79 -34.32 1.64
C GLN A 198 -0.66 -34.77 2.58
N GLY A 199 0.00 -33.81 3.23
CA GLY A 199 1.06 -34.06 4.22
C GLY A 199 0.53 -34.46 5.59
N THR A 200 1.46 -34.62 6.52
CA THR A 200 1.17 -35.06 7.90
C THR A 200 1.20 -33.91 8.92
N THR A 201 1.57 -32.72 8.52
CA THR A 201 1.62 -31.50 9.33
C THR A 201 0.77 -30.42 8.71
N ALA A 202 0.32 -29.45 9.52
CA ALA A 202 -0.39 -28.28 9.00
C ALA A 202 0.46 -27.55 7.96
N SER A 203 -0.19 -27.08 6.90
CA SER A 203 0.41 -26.29 5.83
C SER A 203 -0.07 -24.85 5.93
N GLU A 204 0.85 -23.90 5.82
CA GLU A 204 0.54 -22.48 5.70
C GLU A 204 1.03 -21.95 4.37
N CYS A 205 0.14 -21.25 3.67
CA CYS A 205 0.42 -20.63 2.38
C CYS A 205 0.02 -19.17 2.39
N VAL A 206 0.82 -18.32 1.75
CA VAL A 206 0.44 -16.96 1.38
C VAL A 206 -0.02 -16.98 -0.07
N LEU A 207 -1.22 -16.48 -0.30
CA LEU A 207 -1.81 -16.31 -1.62
C LEU A 207 -1.77 -14.83 -2.00
N VAL A 208 -1.30 -14.53 -3.19
CA VAL A 208 -1.16 -13.15 -3.71
C VAL A 208 -2.00 -13.02 -4.96
N TYR A 209 -2.79 -11.97 -5.03
CA TYR A 209 -3.68 -11.66 -6.14
C TYR A 209 -3.38 -10.27 -6.69
N GLY A 210 -3.23 -10.14 -7.99
CA GLY A 210 -3.01 -8.88 -8.70
C GLY A 210 -4.30 -8.04 -8.84
N THR A 211 -5.13 -8.02 -7.82
CA THR A 211 -6.39 -7.29 -7.79
C THR A 211 -6.66 -6.76 -6.40
N SER A 212 -7.38 -5.65 -6.29
CA SER A 212 -7.81 -5.07 -5.02
C SER A 212 -8.92 -5.87 -4.33
N THR A 213 -9.64 -6.74 -5.05
CA THR A 213 -10.73 -7.56 -4.53
C THR A 213 -10.58 -8.99 -5.01
N ILE A 214 -10.65 -9.95 -4.07
CA ILE A 214 -10.59 -11.38 -4.39
C ILE A 214 -12.01 -11.87 -4.67
N GLU A 215 -12.32 -12.10 -5.95
CA GLU A 215 -13.55 -12.73 -6.36
C GLU A 215 -13.31 -14.23 -6.60
N THR A 216 -14.15 -15.06 -5.96
CA THR A 216 -14.04 -16.52 -6.02
C THR A 216 -15.35 -17.08 -6.54
N GLU A 217 -15.28 -17.76 -7.68
CA GLU A 217 -16.42 -18.46 -8.26
C GLU A 217 -16.29 -19.96 -8.02
N PRO A 218 -17.30 -20.63 -7.45
CA PRO A 218 -17.28 -22.09 -7.35
C PRO A 218 -17.20 -22.69 -8.76
N SER A 219 -16.20 -23.53 -8.99
CA SER A 219 -16.19 -24.33 -10.24
C SER A 219 -17.25 -25.41 -10.11
N GLY A 220 -18.31 -25.32 -10.89
CA GLY A 220 -19.36 -26.33 -10.93
C GLY A 220 -18.73 -27.72 -11.09
N GLN A 221 -19.25 -28.69 -10.32
CA GLN A 221 -19.00 -30.10 -10.61
C GLN A 221 -19.58 -30.39 -11.97
N GLN A 222 -18.75 -30.35 -13.00
CA GLN A 222 -19.11 -31.03 -14.23
C GLN A 222 -19.03 -32.52 -13.93
N SER A 223 -20.19 -33.11 -13.80
CA SER A 223 -20.46 -34.53 -13.64
C SER A 223 -19.79 -35.39 -14.73
#